data_7085ec5bda33ba302ac6f5775628dd76
#
_entry.id   7085ec5bda33ba302ac6f5775628dd76
#
_cell.length_a   1.000
_cell.length_b   1.000
_cell.length_c   1.000
_cell.angle_alpha   90.00
_cell.angle_beta   90.00
_cell.angle_gamma   90.00
#
_symmetry.space_group_name_H-M   'P 1'
#
loop_
_entity.id
_entity.type
_entity.pdbx_description
1 polymer ?
#
loop_
_entity_poly.entity_id
_entity_poly.type
_entity_poly.pdbx_seq_one_letter_code
_entity_poly.pdbx_strand_id
1 'polypeptide(L)'
;MKTTKGAVIGAFAAVLALSLSACGTPSTTPSSSAPPAESSSAAPAAPTAITLRGCTPQNPLIPTNTNEVCGGNVLDASEAKLVHYNSDTAAPELDIASAIDTTDAIHWTVKLNKGYKFQDGTEVKAKNFVDAWNWGAQCSMGQQNSYFFAPIKGFNDPNGDGCNTDATMSGLAVVDDYTFTIETTEPTSNLMVRLGYTAFAPQPDAFFADTSEGKATFAKAPIGAGPYKITAVTDTEMVLEKFADYSGKNVGSVDKVTFKIYNDTSAAYNDVVANNLDVTDSIPSDQLVGDAWKSDLVNADGSARWGTKDTGIIQVLSFAPANVDPGMKDIRIRQAISMGFDRALVTKQVFNNGRKPADGWVSPVVDGYKAGQCTNCVYDPAKAKQLYDAAGGYPGTLNLWINGDGGHDAWANAVCNQLNTNLGVKCVVSTKPDFKTLRTAINKRELTGMYRGGWQMDYPSIENFLAPIYGLGAGSNDTDYASPQFNDLLKQAAAASDPAKANALYQQAADLLNQDMPTMPLWFQQSQFGFSTKIKSIKMTPFSTFDLGSVVLA
;
A
#
# COMPACT_ATOMS: atom_id res chain seq x y z
N MET A 1 -23.78 33.34 45.80
CA MET A 1 -24.56 32.91 46.98
C MET A 1 -24.13 31.49 47.31
N LYS A 2 -23.44 31.38 48.43
CA LYS A 2 -23.43 30.38 49.50
C LYS A 2 -23.40 28.89 49.08
N THR A 3 -22.27 28.23 49.22
CA THR A 3 -21.79 27.37 50.36
C THR A 3 -22.68 26.17 50.62
N THR A 4 -22.16 24.95 50.66
CA THR A 4 -21.49 24.39 51.83
C THR A 4 -20.85 23.01 51.53
N LYS A 5 -19.77 22.79 52.23
CA LYS A 5 -18.91 21.66 52.53
C LYS A 5 -19.58 20.41 53.10
N GLY A 6 -18.93 19.27 53.00
CA GLY A 6 -19.11 18.11 53.83
C GLY A 6 -18.07 17.03 53.59
N ALA A 7 -17.01 17.01 54.38
CA ALA A 7 -16.01 15.98 54.51
C ALA A 7 -16.41 14.95 55.58
N VAL A 8 -16.16 13.66 55.39
CA VAL A 8 -16.03 12.72 56.53
C VAL A 8 -14.87 11.75 56.22
N ILE A 9 -13.96 11.74 57.20
CA ILE A 9 -12.78 10.88 57.38
C ILE A 9 -13.23 9.59 58.11
N GLY A 10 -12.65 8.46 57.79
CA GLY A 10 -12.76 7.24 58.56
C GLY A 10 -11.61 6.30 58.31
N ALA A 11 -10.61 6.35 59.19
CA ALA A 11 -9.50 5.40 59.33
C ALA A 11 -9.85 4.31 60.36
N PHE A 12 -9.33 3.09 60.17
CA PHE A 12 -9.00 2.09 61.22
C PHE A 12 -8.31 0.91 60.49
N ALA A 13 -7.10 0.64 60.74
CA ALA A 13 -6.29 0.13 61.84
C ALA A 13 -5.98 -1.37 61.66
N ALA A 14 -4.69 -1.65 61.66
CA ALA A 14 -3.99 -2.94 61.56
C ALA A 14 -4.22 -3.85 62.78
N VAL A 15 -4.09 -5.15 62.58
CA VAL A 15 -3.71 -6.08 63.64
C VAL A 15 -2.66 -7.08 63.13
N LEU A 16 -1.50 -7.00 63.76
CA LEU A 16 -0.43 -7.99 63.78
C LEU A 16 -0.76 -9.10 64.77
N ALA A 17 -0.45 -10.35 64.45
CA ALA A 17 -0.26 -11.37 65.46
C ALA A 17 0.95 -12.28 65.07
N LEU A 18 2.02 -12.11 65.79
CA LEU A 18 3.14 -13.06 65.94
C LEU A 18 2.76 -14.14 66.94
N SER A 19 3.21 -15.39 66.70
CA SER A 19 3.50 -16.31 67.79
C SER A 19 4.66 -17.23 67.39
N LEU A 20 5.65 -17.18 68.27
CA LEU A 20 6.90 -17.97 68.29
C LEU A 20 6.71 -19.29 69.10
N SER A 21 7.67 -20.15 68.84
CA SER A 21 8.31 -21.18 69.74
C SER A 21 7.71 -22.60 69.68
N ALA A 22 8.48 -23.70 69.80
CA ALA A 22 9.84 -23.95 70.30
C ALA A 22 10.35 -25.36 69.90
N CYS A 23 11.62 -25.57 70.07
CA CYS A 23 12.48 -26.68 69.88
C CYS A 23 12.07 -28.07 70.37
N GLY A 24 12.64 -29.12 69.72
CA GLY A 24 12.77 -30.48 70.27
C GLY A 24 13.34 -31.45 69.25
N THR A 25 14.61 -31.75 69.33
CA THR A 25 15.32 -32.90 68.69
C THR A 25 15.46 -34.06 69.74
N PRO A 26 15.80 -35.32 69.39
CA PRO A 26 16.47 -35.81 68.17
C PRO A 26 16.09 -37.25 67.70
N SER A 27 16.61 -37.59 66.52
CA SER A 27 17.15 -38.89 66.09
C SER A 27 16.22 -40.04 65.69
N THR A 28 16.22 -40.41 64.43
CA THR A 28 16.73 -41.65 63.79
C THR A 28 16.37 -41.76 62.36
N THR A 29 17.36 -41.96 61.49
CA THR A 29 17.17 -42.37 60.06
C THR A 29 16.69 -43.83 60.01
N PRO A 30 15.90 -44.25 58.95
CA PRO A 30 16.49 -44.51 57.68
C PRO A 30 15.55 -44.24 56.42
N SER A 31 16.24 -43.89 55.35
CA SER A 31 16.07 -44.34 53.99
C SER A 31 14.69 -44.25 53.29
N SER A 32 14.75 -43.61 52.18
CA SER A 32 14.10 -43.93 50.89
C SER A 32 12.96 -43.06 50.40
N SER A 33 13.14 -42.73 49.14
CA SER A 33 12.23 -42.18 48.14
C SER A 33 12.00 -40.67 48.19
N ALA A 34 12.77 -39.98 47.30
CA ALA A 34 12.44 -38.64 46.84
C ALA A 34 11.05 -38.65 46.15
N PRO A 35 10.19 -37.65 46.43
CA PRO A 35 9.01 -37.44 45.63
C PRO A 35 9.40 -37.03 44.19
N PRO A 36 8.57 -37.35 43.18
CA PRO A 36 8.82 -36.85 41.83
C PRO A 36 8.86 -35.32 41.86
N ALA A 37 9.85 -34.72 41.19
CA ALA A 37 9.90 -33.30 40.96
C ALA A 37 8.55 -32.88 40.28
N GLU A 38 7.75 -32.10 40.99
CA GLU A 38 6.65 -31.39 40.36
C GLU A 38 7.26 -30.51 39.26
N SER A 39 7.00 -30.89 38.01
CA SER A 39 7.20 -30.02 36.86
C SER A 39 6.37 -28.78 37.12
N SER A 40 6.99 -27.70 37.56
CA SER A 40 6.37 -26.39 37.57
C SER A 40 6.08 -26.04 36.11
N SER A 41 4.85 -26.25 35.65
CA SER A 41 4.40 -25.66 34.40
C SER A 41 4.47 -24.15 34.62
N ALA A 42 5.40 -23.48 33.94
CA ALA A 42 5.46 -22.04 33.90
C ALA A 42 4.05 -21.54 33.46
N ALA A 43 3.52 -20.57 34.19
CA ALA A 43 2.26 -19.92 33.76
C ALA A 43 2.42 -19.46 32.32
N PRO A 44 1.39 -19.60 31.47
CA PRO A 44 1.45 -19.10 30.10
C PRO A 44 1.91 -17.64 30.10
N ALA A 45 2.90 -17.32 29.28
CA ALA A 45 3.35 -15.93 29.11
C ALA A 45 2.14 -15.06 28.72
N ALA A 46 2.07 -13.84 29.22
CA ALA A 46 1.01 -12.91 28.84
C ALA A 46 1.03 -12.68 27.31
N PRO A 47 -0.13 -12.65 26.64
CA PRO A 47 -0.16 -12.48 25.19
C PRO A 47 0.52 -11.17 24.78
N THR A 48 1.35 -11.27 23.76
CA THR A 48 2.05 -10.12 23.18
C THR A 48 1.11 -9.30 22.31
N ALA A 49 1.12 -7.97 22.46
CA ALA A 49 0.22 -7.09 21.69
C ALA A 49 0.95 -5.81 21.28
N ILE A 50 0.62 -5.30 20.09
CA ILE A 50 1.09 -4.00 19.61
C ILE A 50 -0.05 -3.15 19.06
N THR A 51 0.16 -1.84 19.06
CA THR A 51 -0.74 -0.86 18.45
C THR A 51 -0.06 -0.15 17.30
N LEU A 52 -0.74 -0.07 16.15
CA LEU A 52 -0.27 0.65 14.96
C LEU A 52 -1.20 1.82 14.67
N ARG A 53 -0.66 2.87 14.05
CA ARG A 53 -1.48 3.89 13.45
C ARG A 53 -2.34 3.26 12.35
N GLY A 54 -3.62 3.52 12.40
CA GLY A 54 -4.61 3.21 11.38
C GLY A 54 -5.34 4.46 10.92
N CYS A 55 -6.16 4.31 9.91
CA CYS A 55 -7.10 5.32 9.43
C CYS A 55 -8.41 4.64 9.03
N THR A 56 -9.47 5.43 8.85
CA THR A 56 -10.81 4.89 8.52
C THR A 56 -10.81 4.31 7.10
N PRO A 57 -11.12 3.02 6.91
CA PRO A 57 -11.28 2.43 5.59
C PRO A 57 -12.36 3.17 4.77
N GLN A 58 -12.09 3.40 3.50
CA GLN A 58 -13.05 4.05 2.62
C GLN A 58 -14.19 3.11 2.21
N ASN A 59 -13.85 1.83 2.03
CA ASN A 59 -14.73 0.78 1.55
C ASN A 59 -14.84 -0.35 2.59
N PRO A 60 -15.90 -1.18 2.55
CA PRO A 60 -15.96 -2.41 3.32
C PRO A 60 -14.71 -3.27 3.12
N LEU A 61 -14.23 -3.93 4.19
CA LEU A 61 -13.04 -4.78 4.19
C LEU A 61 -13.31 -6.09 3.41
N ILE A 62 -13.35 -5.97 2.11
CA ILE A 62 -13.50 -7.06 1.15
C ILE A 62 -12.37 -6.95 0.14
N PRO A 63 -11.58 -8.00 -0.12
CA PRO A 63 -10.40 -7.97 -1.01
C PRO A 63 -10.66 -7.34 -2.38
N THR A 64 -11.79 -7.65 -2.99
CA THR A 64 -12.17 -7.10 -4.31
C THR A 64 -12.72 -5.67 -4.25
N ASN A 65 -12.98 -5.12 -3.05
CA ASN A 65 -13.54 -3.76 -2.89
C ASN A 65 -12.58 -2.77 -2.25
N THR A 66 -11.61 -3.24 -1.47
CA THR A 66 -10.63 -2.40 -0.79
C THR A 66 -9.49 -2.06 -1.74
N ASN A 67 -9.41 -0.80 -2.16
CA ASN A 67 -8.39 -0.27 -3.09
C ASN A 67 -7.61 0.92 -2.51
N GLU A 68 -7.64 1.10 -1.18
CA GLU A 68 -7.01 2.21 -0.47
C GLU A 68 -6.21 1.70 0.75
N VAL A 69 -5.29 2.55 1.25
CA VAL A 69 -4.27 2.16 2.23
C VAL A 69 -4.87 1.74 3.57
N CYS A 70 -5.93 2.42 4.05
CA CYS A 70 -6.47 2.20 5.41
C CYS A 70 -7.04 0.79 5.57
N GLY A 71 -7.85 0.35 4.60
CA GLY A 71 -8.38 -1.03 4.57
C GLY A 71 -7.34 -2.03 4.09
N GLY A 72 -6.50 -1.64 3.13
CA GLY A 72 -5.46 -2.48 2.55
C GLY A 72 -4.46 -3.00 3.60
N ASN A 73 -4.01 -2.16 4.53
CA ASN A 73 -3.10 -2.56 5.62
C ASN A 73 -3.70 -3.65 6.52
N VAL A 74 -5.02 -3.60 6.76
CA VAL A 74 -5.73 -4.59 7.57
C VAL A 74 -5.91 -5.90 6.81
N LEU A 75 -6.31 -5.81 5.53
CA LEU A 75 -6.46 -6.99 4.68
C LEU A 75 -5.12 -7.67 4.39
N ASP A 76 -4.02 -6.93 4.24
CA ASP A 76 -2.70 -7.54 4.05
C ASP A 76 -2.28 -8.42 5.24
N ALA A 77 -2.71 -8.08 6.45
CA ALA A 77 -2.50 -8.88 7.65
C ALA A 77 -3.48 -10.06 7.79
N SER A 78 -4.71 -9.94 7.26
CA SER A 78 -5.77 -10.95 7.45
C SER A 78 -5.96 -11.91 6.29
N GLU A 79 -5.41 -11.59 5.11
CA GLU A 79 -5.54 -12.40 3.91
C GLU A 79 -4.23 -13.13 3.58
N ALA A 80 -4.37 -14.36 3.06
CA ALA A 80 -3.30 -15.07 2.36
C ALA A 80 -3.68 -15.20 0.88
N LYS A 81 -2.69 -15.18 0.02
CA LYS A 81 -2.84 -15.12 -1.43
C LYS A 81 -2.08 -16.28 -2.09
N LEU A 82 -2.24 -16.47 -3.39
CA LEU A 82 -1.45 -17.46 -4.13
C LEU A 82 0.04 -17.17 -4.06
N VAL A 83 0.38 -15.88 -4.09
CA VAL A 83 1.73 -15.34 -4.07
C VAL A 83 1.85 -14.34 -2.92
N HIS A 84 2.95 -14.40 -2.19
CA HIS A 84 3.39 -13.41 -1.20
C HIS A 84 4.52 -12.57 -1.80
N TYR A 85 4.66 -11.31 -1.38
CA TYR A 85 5.80 -10.49 -1.78
C TYR A 85 6.80 -10.41 -0.64
N ASN A 86 8.07 -10.68 -0.94
CA ASN A 86 9.16 -10.57 0.02
C ASN A 86 9.22 -9.17 0.64
N SER A 87 9.24 -9.09 1.95
CA SER A 87 9.16 -7.82 2.70
C SER A 87 10.37 -6.90 2.51
N ASP A 88 11.51 -7.43 2.09
CA ASP A 88 12.71 -6.62 1.84
C ASP A 88 12.82 -6.18 0.37
N THR A 89 12.47 -7.06 -0.58
CA THR A 89 12.76 -6.89 -2.02
C THR A 89 11.53 -6.72 -2.88
N ALA A 90 10.32 -6.98 -2.35
CA ALA A 90 9.06 -7.13 -3.09
C ALA A 90 9.05 -8.29 -4.11
N ALA A 91 10.07 -9.14 -4.16
CA ALA A 91 10.08 -10.28 -5.07
C ALA A 91 8.88 -11.21 -4.81
N PRO A 92 8.20 -11.74 -5.86
CA PRO A 92 7.09 -12.66 -5.69
C PRO A 92 7.58 -14.03 -5.23
N GLU A 93 6.92 -14.59 -4.21
CA GLU A 93 7.18 -15.90 -3.63
C GLU A 93 5.86 -16.68 -3.56
N LEU A 94 5.87 -17.97 -3.91
CA LEU A 94 4.66 -18.81 -3.77
C LEU A 94 4.28 -18.94 -2.29
N ASP A 95 2.96 -18.80 -1.99
CA ASP A 95 2.38 -18.94 -0.64
C ASP A 95 1.29 -20.03 -0.65
N ILE A 96 -0.01 -19.71 -0.86
CA ILE A 96 -1.04 -20.76 -1.00
C ILE A 96 -0.79 -21.61 -2.24
N ALA A 97 -0.27 -21.03 -3.32
CA ALA A 97 0.13 -21.81 -4.48
C ALA A 97 1.39 -22.64 -4.21
N SER A 98 1.38 -23.90 -4.62
CA SER A 98 2.56 -24.77 -4.73
C SER A 98 3.25 -24.66 -6.09
N ALA A 99 2.48 -24.33 -7.13
CA ALA A 99 2.97 -24.05 -8.48
C ALA A 99 1.99 -23.14 -9.24
N ILE A 100 2.54 -22.31 -10.12
CA ILE A 100 1.80 -21.50 -11.10
C ILE A 100 2.56 -21.64 -12.42
N ASP A 101 2.08 -22.54 -13.28
CA ASP A 101 2.78 -22.99 -14.48
C ASP A 101 2.13 -22.47 -15.76
N THR A 102 2.93 -22.06 -16.73
CA THR A 102 2.51 -21.73 -18.09
C THR A 102 3.63 -22.04 -19.09
N THR A 103 3.29 -22.26 -20.35
CA THR A 103 4.24 -22.40 -21.46
C THR A 103 4.07 -21.31 -22.52
N ASP A 104 2.97 -20.58 -22.49
CA ASP A 104 2.58 -19.60 -23.52
C ASP A 104 2.09 -18.25 -22.94
N ALA A 105 2.11 -18.11 -21.62
CA ALA A 105 1.59 -16.95 -20.89
C ALA A 105 0.07 -16.69 -21.12
N ILE A 106 -0.65 -17.63 -21.72
CA ILE A 106 -2.12 -17.58 -21.94
C ILE A 106 -2.80 -18.62 -21.06
N HIS A 107 -2.31 -19.86 -21.10
CA HIS A 107 -2.88 -20.97 -20.35
C HIS A 107 -2.04 -21.23 -19.10
N TRP A 108 -2.66 -21.05 -17.96
CA TRP A 108 -2.02 -21.16 -16.65
C TRP A 108 -2.66 -22.29 -15.85
N THR A 109 -1.83 -23.07 -15.17
CA THR A 109 -2.28 -24.07 -14.20
C THR A 109 -1.78 -23.68 -12.82
N VAL A 110 -2.72 -23.47 -11.89
CA VAL A 110 -2.44 -23.16 -10.49
C VAL A 110 -2.69 -24.40 -9.64
N LYS A 111 -1.66 -24.80 -8.88
CA LYS A 111 -1.74 -25.89 -7.89
C LYS A 111 -1.62 -25.30 -6.50
N LEU A 112 -2.44 -25.76 -5.57
CA LEU A 112 -2.47 -25.28 -4.19
C LEU A 112 -1.73 -26.23 -3.26
N ASN A 113 -1.15 -25.67 -2.20
CA ASN A 113 -0.72 -26.41 -1.03
C ASN A 113 -1.95 -26.86 -0.23
N LYS A 114 -1.96 -28.12 0.22
CA LYS A 114 -3.03 -28.64 1.07
C LYS A 114 -2.90 -28.16 2.50
N GLY A 115 -4.02 -28.06 3.21
CA GLY A 115 -4.04 -27.78 4.64
C GLY A 115 -4.08 -26.29 5.00
N TYR A 116 -4.08 -25.37 4.02
CA TYR A 116 -4.42 -23.97 4.31
C TYR A 116 -5.87 -23.86 4.75
N LYS A 117 -6.11 -23.09 5.80
CA LYS A 117 -7.45 -22.89 6.37
C LYS A 117 -7.82 -21.42 6.37
N PHE A 118 -9.09 -21.17 6.19
CA PHE A 118 -9.72 -19.92 6.60
C PHE A 118 -9.79 -19.82 8.12
N GLN A 119 -9.94 -18.62 8.64
CA GLN A 119 -10.01 -18.33 10.08
C GLN A 119 -11.29 -18.86 10.78
N ASP A 120 -12.25 -19.39 10.01
CA ASP A 120 -13.38 -20.18 10.51
C ASP A 120 -13.09 -21.69 10.62
N GLY A 121 -11.88 -22.12 10.24
CA GLY A 121 -11.42 -23.51 10.26
C GLY A 121 -11.72 -24.30 8.99
N THR A 122 -12.45 -23.75 8.02
CA THR A 122 -12.71 -24.41 6.72
C THR A 122 -11.43 -24.40 5.85
N GLU A 123 -11.28 -25.43 5.01
CA GLU A 123 -10.09 -25.57 4.16
C GLU A 123 -10.18 -24.70 2.91
N VAL A 124 -9.05 -24.07 2.55
CA VAL A 124 -8.92 -23.29 1.31
C VAL A 124 -8.78 -24.24 0.12
N LYS A 125 -9.66 -24.11 -0.86
CA LYS A 125 -9.72 -24.93 -2.07
C LYS A 125 -9.73 -24.07 -3.34
N ALA A 126 -9.49 -24.70 -4.48
CA ALA A 126 -9.51 -24.05 -5.80
C ALA A 126 -10.81 -23.27 -6.08
N LYS A 127 -11.97 -23.83 -5.68
CA LYS A 127 -13.27 -23.17 -5.85
C LYS A 127 -13.33 -21.80 -5.14
N ASN A 128 -12.67 -21.65 -3.98
CA ASN A 128 -12.72 -20.42 -3.21
C ASN A 128 -12.06 -19.23 -3.94
N PHE A 129 -11.06 -19.51 -4.79
CA PHE A 129 -10.47 -18.51 -5.68
C PHE A 129 -11.37 -18.23 -6.88
N VAL A 130 -11.80 -19.27 -7.58
CA VAL A 130 -12.60 -19.12 -8.81
C VAL A 130 -13.93 -18.42 -8.53
N ASP A 131 -14.63 -18.79 -7.45
CA ASP A 131 -15.89 -18.17 -7.07
C ASP A 131 -15.69 -16.70 -6.61
N ALA A 132 -14.63 -16.43 -5.83
CA ALA A 132 -14.30 -15.06 -5.38
C ALA A 132 -13.99 -14.13 -6.56
N TRP A 133 -13.21 -14.59 -7.53
CA TRP A 133 -12.85 -13.78 -8.69
C TRP A 133 -14.03 -13.55 -9.63
N ASN A 134 -14.85 -14.58 -9.88
CA ASN A 134 -16.08 -14.41 -10.64
C ASN A 134 -17.03 -13.40 -9.97
N TRP A 135 -17.21 -13.50 -8.65
CA TRP A 135 -18.05 -12.54 -7.90
C TRP A 135 -17.46 -11.12 -7.94
N GLY A 136 -16.15 -10.99 -7.69
CA GLY A 136 -15.46 -9.70 -7.64
C GLY A 136 -15.38 -8.99 -8.99
N ALA A 137 -15.42 -9.75 -10.08
CA ALA A 137 -15.41 -9.20 -11.43
C ALA A 137 -16.74 -8.56 -11.84
N GLN A 138 -17.88 -9.00 -11.28
CA GLN A 138 -19.22 -8.64 -11.77
C GLN A 138 -19.56 -7.16 -11.53
N CYS A 139 -20.07 -6.48 -12.56
CA CYS A 139 -20.55 -5.09 -12.48
C CYS A 139 -21.65 -4.91 -11.44
N SER A 140 -22.57 -5.88 -11.32
CA SER A 140 -23.66 -5.86 -10.34
C SER A 140 -23.20 -5.88 -8.89
N MET A 141 -21.93 -6.29 -8.63
CA MET A 141 -21.35 -6.32 -7.29
C MET A 141 -20.63 -5.01 -6.91
N GLY A 142 -20.38 -4.10 -7.87
CA GLY A 142 -19.83 -2.77 -7.64
C GLY A 142 -18.43 -2.75 -7.00
N GLN A 143 -17.61 -3.77 -7.28
CA GLN A 143 -16.30 -3.94 -6.65
C GLN A 143 -15.24 -3.05 -7.31
N GLN A 144 -14.51 -2.28 -6.49
CA GLN A 144 -13.54 -1.28 -6.96
C GLN A 144 -12.33 -1.92 -7.67
N ASN A 145 -12.00 -3.16 -7.34
CA ASN A 145 -10.87 -3.91 -7.90
C ASN A 145 -11.28 -4.86 -9.04
N SER A 146 -12.51 -4.78 -9.56
CA SER A 146 -13.01 -5.67 -10.60
C SER A 146 -12.15 -5.69 -11.87
N TYR A 147 -11.54 -4.56 -12.24
CA TYR A 147 -10.67 -4.40 -13.41
C TYR A 147 -9.40 -5.28 -13.38
N PHE A 148 -8.98 -5.76 -12.19
CA PHE A 148 -7.84 -6.69 -12.10
C PHE A 148 -8.07 -8.01 -12.82
N PHE A 149 -9.34 -8.40 -12.98
CA PHE A 149 -9.75 -9.64 -13.67
C PHE A 149 -9.88 -9.45 -15.18
N ALA A 150 -9.76 -8.23 -15.71
CA ALA A 150 -9.93 -7.94 -17.14
C ALA A 150 -9.05 -8.77 -18.09
N PRO A 151 -7.82 -9.21 -17.74
CA PRO A 151 -7.07 -10.10 -18.63
C PRO A 151 -7.64 -11.51 -18.78
N ILE A 152 -8.54 -11.95 -17.89
CA ILE A 152 -9.10 -13.32 -17.90
C ILE A 152 -10.13 -13.43 -19.01
N LYS A 153 -10.03 -14.49 -19.82
CA LYS A 153 -10.95 -14.77 -20.91
C LYS A 153 -12.40 -14.88 -20.42
N GLY A 154 -13.29 -14.25 -21.12
CA GLY A 154 -14.71 -14.16 -20.75
C GLY A 154 -15.03 -13.02 -19.80
N PHE A 155 -14.06 -12.16 -19.47
CA PHE A 155 -14.35 -10.85 -18.90
C PHE A 155 -14.96 -9.99 -20.02
N ASN A 156 -16.24 -9.66 -19.87
CA ASN A 156 -17.02 -8.92 -20.83
C ASN A 156 -17.38 -7.53 -20.27
N ASP A 157 -16.70 -6.51 -20.77
CA ASP A 157 -16.87 -5.12 -20.38
C ASP A 157 -17.23 -4.27 -21.61
N PRO A 158 -18.49 -4.32 -22.06
CA PRO A 158 -18.91 -3.62 -23.28
C PRO A 158 -18.93 -2.09 -23.13
N ASN A 159 -18.92 -1.58 -21.91
CA ASN A 159 -19.02 -0.14 -21.62
C ASN A 159 -17.67 0.49 -21.23
N GLY A 160 -16.65 -0.31 -20.96
CA GLY A 160 -15.37 0.18 -20.42
C GLY A 160 -15.46 0.62 -18.95
N ASP A 161 -16.37 0.00 -18.19
CA ASP A 161 -16.60 0.33 -16.77
C ASP A 161 -15.58 -0.35 -15.84
N GLY A 162 -14.68 -1.18 -16.39
CA GLY A 162 -13.67 -1.93 -15.63
C GLY A 162 -14.26 -3.12 -14.88
N CYS A 163 -15.42 -3.66 -15.29
CA CYS A 163 -16.09 -4.77 -14.66
C CYS A 163 -16.74 -5.72 -15.69
N ASN A 164 -17.06 -6.95 -15.26
CA ASN A 164 -17.65 -7.98 -16.09
C ASN A 164 -19.19 -7.99 -16.01
N THR A 165 -19.88 -7.96 -17.16
CA THR A 165 -21.34 -8.10 -17.20
C THR A 165 -21.81 -9.53 -17.01
N ASP A 166 -20.98 -10.54 -17.31
CA ASP A 166 -21.29 -11.94 -17.16
C ASP A 166 -21.08 -12.44 -15.71
N ALA A 167 -21.86 -13.41 -15.27
CA ALA A 167 -21.74 -13.98 -13.93
C ALA A 167 -20.44 -14.78 -13.72
N THR A 168 -19.87 -15.32 -14.81
CA THR A 168 -18.65 -16.12 -14.77
C THR A 168 -17.75 -15.81 -15.95
N MET A 169 -16.45 -15.92 -15.72
CA MET A 169 -15.43 -15.81 -16.78
C MET A 169 -15.09 -17.19 -17.32
N SER A 170 -15.21 -17.39 -18.63
CA SER A 170 -14.95 -18.68 -19.28
C SER A 170 -13.48 -19.15 -19.20
N GLY A 171 -12.56 -18.22 -18.87
CA GLY A 171 -11.15 -18.51 -18.66
C GLY A 171 -10.83 -19.12 -17.29
N LEU A 172 -11.80 -19.30 -16.39
CA LEU A 172 -11.59 -19.92 -15.08
C LEU A 172 -12.24 -21.29 -15.02
N ALA A 173 -11.48 -22.31 -14.61
CA ALA A 173 -12.04 -23.65 -14.42
C ALA A 173 -11.41 -24.35 -13.20
N VAL A 174 -12.25 -24.87 -12.31
CA VAL A 174 -11.83 -25.77 -11.23
C VAL A 174 -11.60 -27.15 -11.81
N VAL A 175 -10.40 -27.71 -11.67
CA VAL A 175 -10.02 -29.04 -12.12
C VAL A 175 -10.27 -30.07 -11.01
N ASP A 176 -9.82 -29.76 -9.80
CA ASP A 176 -10.05 -30.52 -8.58
C ASP A 176 -9.97 -29.57 -7.35
N ASP A 177 -10.06 -30.12 -6.13
CA ASP A 177 -10.04 -29.32 -4.90
C ASP A 177 -8.80 -28.43 -4.76
N TYR A 178 -7.68 -28.78 -5.38
CA TYR A 178 -6.38 -28.09 -5.23
C TYR A 178 -5.77 -27.66 -6.57
N THR A 179 -6.54 -27.74 -7.65
CA THR A 179 -6.06 -27.34 -8.98
C THR A 179 -7.14 -26.56 -9.71
N PHE A 180 -6.78 -25.42 -10.28
CA PHE A 180 -7.62 -24.68 -11.20
C PHE A 180 -6.78 -24.10 -12.35
N THR A 181 -7.45 -23.73 -13.43
CA THR A 181 -6.80 -23.13 -14.59
C THR A 181 -7.28 -21.69 -14.80
N ILE A 182 -6.38 -20.88 -15.38
CA ILE A 182 -6.66 -19.53 -15.83
C ILE A 182 -6.29 -19.47 -17.32
N GLU A 183 -7.21 -19.02 -18.17
CA GLU A 183 -6.94 -18.66 -19.55
C GLU A 183 -7.10 -17.14 -19.69
N THR A 184 -6.08 -16.46 -20.20
CA THR A 184 -6.12 -15.02 -20.50
C THR A 184 -6.45 -14.78 -21.97
N THR A 185 -7.01 -13.62 -22.31
CA THR A 185 -7.35 -13.26 -23.69
C THR A 185 -6.11 -12.96 -24.54
N GLU A 186 -5.06 -12.48 -23.90
CA GLU A 186 -3.78 -12.12 -24.50
C GLU A 186 -2.66 -12.68 -23.62
N PRO A 187 -1.45 -12.91 -24.13
CA PRO A 187 -0.33 -13.33 -23.31
C PRO A 187 -0.09 -12.35 -22.16
N THR A 188 -0.02 -12.86 -20.93
CA THR A 188 0.11 -12.08 -19.70
C THR A 188 1.25 -12.62 -18.84
N SER A 189 2.48 -12.41 -19.27
CA SER A 189 3.69 -13.00 -18.66
C SER A 189 3.90 -12.64 -17.19
N ASN A 190 3.34 -11.52 -16.73
CA ASN A 190 3.39 -11.08 -15.35
C ASN A 190 2.19 -11.53 -14.49
N LEU A 191 1.36 -12.48 -14.96
CA LEU A 191 0.19 -12.91 -14.21
C LEU A 191 0.56 -13.42 -12.81
N MET A 192 1.61 -14.23 -12.69
CA MET A 192 2.09 -14.73 -11.40
C MET A 192 2.34 -13.58 -10.40
N VAL A 193 2.97 -12.51 -10.85
CA VAL A 193 3.24 -11.34 -9.97
C VAL A 193 1.95 -10.68 -9.54
N ARG A 194 0.95 -10.53 -10.44
CA ARG A 194 -0.35 -9.94 -10.12
C ARG A 194 -1.13 -10.73 -9.07
N LEU A 195 -0.99 -12.07 -9.05
CA LEU A 195 -1.72 -12.97 -8.14
C LEU A 195 -1.31 -12.83 -6.66
N GLY A 196 -0.34 -11.97 -6.35
CA GLY A 196 -0.01 -11.54 -5.00
C GLY A 196 -0.81 -10.32 -4.51
N TYR A 197 -1.55 -9.64 -5.39
CA TYR A 197 -2.40 -8.51 -4.97
C TYR A 197 -3.64 -8.98 -4.23
N THR A 198 -4.10 -8.18 -3.27
CA THR A 198 -5.20 -8.54 -2.36
C THR A 198 -6.50 -8.90 -3.08
N ALA A 199 -6.79 -8.27 -4.24
CA ALA A 199 -7.99 -8.59 -5.03
C ALA A 199 -8.10 -10.07 -5.42
N PHE A 200 -6.99 -10.80 -5.48
CA PHE A 200 -6.93 -12.23 -5.82
C PHE A 200 -7.01 -13.17 -4.60
N ALA A 201 -7.28 -12.65 -3.39
CA ALA A 201 -7.48 -13.50 -2.22
C ALA A 201 -8.70 -14.42 -2.37
N PRO A 202 -8.68 -15.64 -1.79
CA PRO A 202 -9.81 -16.54 -1.79
C PRO A 202 -10.90 -16.07 -0.83
N GLN A 203 -12.14 -16.51 -1.01
CA GLN A 203 -13.23 -16.25 -0.09
C GLN A 203 -13.85 -17.55 0.42
N PRO A 204 -14.17 -17.64 1.74
CA PRO A 204 -14.81 -18.82 2.30
C PRO A 204 -16.29 -18.95 1.86
N ASP A 205 -16.87 -20.13 1.99
CA ASP A 205 -18.27 -20.35 1.68
C ASP A 205 -19.20 -19.43 2.51
N ALA A 206 -18.78 -19.04 3.72
CA ALA A 206 -19.49 -18.07 4.56
C ALA A 206 -19.66 -16.69 3.90
N PHE A 207 -18.71 -16.26 3.06
CA PHE A 207 -18.84 -15.04 2.28
C PHE A 207 -20.01 -15.13 1.29
N PHE A 208 -20.12 -16.23 0.57
CA PHE A 208 -21.19 -16.42 -0.42
C PHE A 208 -22.54 -16.63 0.24
N ALA A 209 -22.58 -17.21 1.45
CA ALA A 209 -23.78 -17.39 2.24
C ALA A 209 -24.36 -16.06 2.79
N ASP A 210 -23.56 -15.01 2.91
CA ASP A 210 -24.05 -13.68 3.29
C ASP A 210 -24.89 -13.08 2.15
N THR A 211 -26.20 -12.86 2.41
CA THR A 211 -27.15 -12.27 1.45
C THR A 211 -27.36 -10.78 1.67
N SER A 212 -26.68 -10.16 2.64
CA SER A 212 -26.78 -8.72 2.87
C SER A 212 -26.20 -7.94 1.69
N GLU A 213 -26.78 -6.76 1.43
CA GLU A 213 -26.31 -5.87 0.35
C GLU A 213 -24.82 -5.55 0.53
N GLY A 214 -24.04 -5.73 -0.54
CA GLY A 214 -22.60 -5.50 -0.52
C GLY A 214 -21.83 -6.36 0.49
N LYS A 215 -22.40 -7.50 0.93
CA LYS A 215 -21.79 -8.35 1.97
C LYS A 215 -21.55 -7.62 3.29
N ALA A 216 -22.44 -6.72 3.66
CA ALA A 216 -22.28 -5.81 4.79
C ALA A 216 -22.16 -6.53 6.15
N THR A 217 -22.76 -7.73 6.30
CA THR A 217 -22.62 -8.53 7.50
C THR A 217 -21.25 -9.18 7.59
N PHE A 218 -20.77 -9.76 6.49
CA PHE A 218 -19.43 -10.34 6.40
C PHE A 218 -18.34 -9.29 6.62
N ALA A 219 -18.48 -8.11 6.02
CA ALA A 219 -17.51 -7.02 6.11
C ALA A 219 -17.29 -6.46 7.54
N LYS A 220 -18.20 -6.74 8.48
CA LYS A 220 -18.01 -6.37 9.91
C LYS A 220 -17.07 -7.31 10.67
N ALA A 221 -16.95 -8.54 10.20
CA ALA A 221 -16.04 -9.55 10.75
C ALA A 221 -15.52 -10.44 9.60
N PRO A 222 -14.68 -9.89 8.71
CA PRO A 222 -14.16 -10.63 7.55
C PRO A 222 -13.41 -11.88 7.99
N ILE A 223 -13.57 -12.95 7.21
CA ILE A 223 -12.91 -14.23 7.44
C ILE A 223 -11.90 -14.41 6.29
N GLY A 224 -10.64 -14.19 6.57
CA GLY A 224 -9.55 -14.40 5.64
C GLY A 224 -8.84 -15.73 5.85
N ALA A 225 -7.76 -15.95 5.10
CA ALA A 225 -6.88 -17.12 5.23
C ALA A 225 -5.47 -16.75 5.72
N GLY A 226 -5.25 -15.51 6.15
CA GLY A 226 -3.96 -14.96 6.56
C GLY A 226 -3.60 -15.20 8.02
N PRO A 227 -2.42 -14.65 8.44
CA PRO A 227 -1.86 -14.91 9.78
C PRO A 227 -2.64 -14.26 10.92
N TYR A 228 -3.50 -13.30 10.64
CA TYR A 228 -4.30 -12.61 11.67
C TYR A 228 -5.78 -12.60 11.32
N LYS A 229 -6.60 -12.89 12.34
CA LYS A 229 -8.07 -12.83 12.27
C LYS A 229 -8.56 -11.46 12.74
N ILE A 230 -9.41 -10.81 11.97
CA ILE A 230 -10.09 -9.57 12.37
C ILE A 230 -11.16 -9.93 13.39
N THR A 231 -11.06 -9.39 14.61
CA THR A 231 -11.99 -9.66 15.72
C THR A 231 -12.88 -8.48 16.08
N ALA A 232 -12.50 -7.27 15.68
CA ALA A 232 -13.33 -6.08 15.82
C ALA A 232 -13.00 -5.04 14.74
N VAL A 233 -14.04 -4.38 14.23
CA VAL A 233 -13.97 -3.18 13.38
C VAL A 233 -14.90 -2.14 13.97
N THR A 234 -14.35 -1.02 14.44
CA THR A 234 -15.09 0.09 15.04
C THR A 234 -14.65 1.43 14.41
N ASP A 235 -15.29 2.52 14.77
CA ASP A 235 -14.93 3.87 14.30
C ASP A 235 -13.58 4.36 14.87
N THR A 236 -13.03 3.68 15.89
CA THR A 236 -11.81 4.10 16.59
C THR A 236 -10.65 3.12 16.42
N GLU A 237 -10.94 1.85 16.13
CA GLU A 237 -9.90 0.83 16.01
C GLU A 237 -10.37 -0.39 15.23
N MET A 238 -9.39 -1.09 14.65
CA MET A 238 -9.53 -2.43 14.07
C MET A 238 -8.60 -3.37 14.81
N VAL A 239 -9.15 -4.46 15.35
CA VAL A 239 -8.44 -5.41 16.21
C VAL A 239 -8.25 -6.73 15.48
N LEU A 240 -7.01 -7.21 15.48
CA LEU A 240 -6.61 -8.47 14.87
C LEU A 240 -5.94 -9.36 15.92
N GLU A 241 -6.27 -10.65 15.90
CA GLU A 241 -5.66 -11.67 16.74
C GLU A 241 -4.97 -12.72 15.87
N LYS A 242 -3.81 -13.22 16.34
CA LYS A 242 -3.04 -14.22 15.62
C LYS A 242 -3.86 -15.48 15.37
N PHE A 243 -3.85 -15.94 14.13
CA PHE A 243 -4.51 -17.18 13.74
C PHE A 243 -3.54 -18.35 13.90
N ALA A 244 -3.76 -19.18 14.94
CA ALA A 244 -2.85 -20.25 15.32
C ALA A 244 -2.70 -21.35 14.26
N ASP A 245 -3.74 -21.60 13.47
CA ASP A 245 -3.77 -22.62 12.41
C ASP A 245 -3.21 -22.11 11.08
N TYR A 246 -2.71 -20.87 11.02
CA TYR A 246 -2.09 -20.36 9.79
C TYR A 246 -0.83 -21.16 9.43
N SER A 247 -0.79 -21.70 8.22
CA SER A 247 0.29 -22.59 7.74
C SER A 247 1.18 -21.94 6.67
N GLY A 248 0.94 -20.68 6.32
CA GLY A 248 1.74 -19.94 5.35
C GLY A 248 3.09 -19.47 5.90
N LYS A 249 3.88 -18.82 5.05
CA LYS A 249 5.26 -18.42 5.37
C LYS A 249 5.33 -17.17 6.25
N ASN A 250 4.38 -16.26 6.11
CA ASN A 250 4.40 -14.96 6.79
C ASN A 250 3.71 -15.02 8.16
N VAL A 251 4.25 -15.82 9.07
CA VAL A 251 3.68 -16.00 10.42
C VAL A 251 3.88 -14.74 11.24
N GLY A 252 2.79 -14.16 11.77
CA GLY A 252 2.87 -13.02 12.68
C GLY A 252 3.67 -13.32 13.95
N SER A 253 4.45 -12.36 14.44
CA SER A 253 5.34 -12.52 15.61
C SER A 253 4.67 -12.17 16.94
N VAL A 254 3.55 -11.40 16.90
CA VAL A 254 2.81 -10.98 18.10
C VAL A 254 1.40 -11.58 18.09
N ASP A 255 0.78 -11.74 19.28
CA ASP A 255 -0.53 -12.39 19.40
C ASP A 255 -1.69 -11.48 19.04
N LYS A 256 -1.54 -10.16 19.19
CA LYS A 256 -2.58 -9.16 18.93
C LYS A 256 -2.00 -7.92 18.27
N VAL A 257 -2.71 -7.43 17.26
CA VAL A 257 -2.43 -6.17 16.56
C VAL A 257 -3.69 -5.30 16.59
N THR A 258 -3.53 -4.04 16.98
CA THR A 258 -4.64 -3.07 16.98
C THR A 258 -4.25 -1.87 16.11
N PHE A 259 -4.98 -1.64 15.02
CA PHE A 259 -4.88 -0.41 14.24
C PHE A 259 -5.78 0.65 14.89
N LYS A 260 -5.17 1.62 15.58
CA LYS A 260 -5.88 2.77 16.16
C LYS A 260 -6.11 3.83 15.09
N ILE A 261 -7.35 4.30 14.94
CA ILE A 261 -7.71 5.29 13.92
C ILE A 261 -7.31 6.68 14.39
N TYR A 262 -6.47 7.34 13.59
CA TYR A 262 -6.05 8.73 13.76
C TYR A 262 -6.46 9.56 12.55
N ASN A 263 -7.11 10.69 12.81
CA ASN A 263 -7.45 11.68 11.77
C ASN A 263 -6.34 12.72 11.57
N ASP A 264 -5.32 12.70 12.44
CA ASP A 264 -4.17 13.60 12.43
C ASP A 264 -2.87 12.81 12.63
N THR A 265 -1.95 12.96 11.70
CA THR A 265 -0.64 12.29 11.75
C THR A 265 0.24 12.81 12.88
N SER A 266 0.10 14.10 13.24
CA SER A 266 0.84 14.69 14.35
C SER A 266 0.42 14.12 15.70
N ALA A 267 -0.88 13.83 15.88
CA ALA A 267 -1.38 13.16 17.07
C ALA A 267 -0.80 11.75 17.22
N ALA A 268 -0.79 10.96 16.12
CA ALA A 268 -0.20 9.62 16.12
C ALA A 268 1.32 9.66 16.40
N TYR A 269 2.04 10.60 15.81
CA TYR A 269 3.46 10.80 16.05
C TYR A 269 3.75 11.11 17.53
N ASN A 270 3.03 12.06 18.11
CA ASN A 270 3.17 12.45 19.51
C ASN A 270 2.89 11.26 20.45
N ASP A 271 1.89 10.42 20.12
CA ASP A 271 1.59 9.22 20.89
C ASP A 271 2.70 8.16 20.79
N VAL A 272 3.40 8.03 19.66
CA VAL A 272 4.58 7.16 19.55
C VAL A 272 5.75 7.70 20.38
N VAL A 273 6.01 9.00 20.33
CA VAL A 273 7.05 9.64 21.16
C VAL A 273 6.76 9.41 22.64
N ALA A 274 5.50 9.55 23.05
CA ALA A 274 5.02 9.34 24.43
C ALA A 274 4.84 7.86 24.83
N ASN A 275 5.03 6.89 23.90
CA ASN A 275 4.80 5.45 24.08
C ASN A 275 3.31 5.06 24.32
N ASN A 276 2.35 5.86 23.86
CA ASN A 276 0.90 5.57 23.88
C ASN A 276 0.42 4.84 22.62
N LEU A 277 1.23 4.88 21.55
CA LEU A 277 1.09 4.14 20.31
C LEU A 277 2.41 3.43 20.03
N ASP A 278 2.37 2.17 19.58
CA ASP A 278 3.60 1.39 19.38
C ASP A 278 4.27 1.69 18.05
N VAL A 279 3.52 1.96 16.97
CA VAL A 279 4.10 2.20 15.63
C VAL A 279 3.30 3.23 14.85
N THR A 280 3.99 4.17 14.18
CA THR A 280 3.43 5.05 13.15
C THR A 280 4.16 4.89 11.83
N ASP A 281 3.40 4.82 10.73
CA ASP A 281 3.88 4.73 9.34
C ASP A 281 4.12 6.10 8.70
N SER A 282 3.92 7.19 9.46
CA SER A 282 4.01 8.55 8.95
C SER A 282 4.64 9.49 9.97
N ILE A 283 5.61 10.27 9.51
CA ILE A 283 6.22 11.35 10.28
C ILE A 283 5.70 12.69 9.71
N PRO A 284 5.17 13.59 10.55
CA PRO A 284 4.69 14.90 10.11
C PRO A 284 5.78 15.71 9.40
N SER A 285 5.39 16.49 8.39
CA SER A 285 6.35 17.21 7.54
C SER A 285 7.19 18.26 8.30
N ASP A 286 6.64 18.89 9.33
CA ASP A 286 7.37 19.81 10.21
C ASP A 286 8.45 19.09 11.02
N GLN A 287 8.24 17.84 11.41
CA GLN A 287 9.20 17.00 12.12
C GLN A 287 10.31 16.45 11.21
N LEU A 288 10.09 16.40 9.90
CA LEU A 288 11.13 16.04 8.93
C LEU A 288 12.19 17.15 8.81
N VAL A 289 11.82 18.41 9.05
CA VAL A 289 12.73 19.55 8.95
C VAL A 289 13.86 19.42 9.98
N GLY A 290 15.11 19.43 9.48
CA GLY A 290 16.29 19.28 10.33
C GLY A 290 16.43 17.92 11.03
N ASP A 291 15.67 16.92 10.59
CA ASP A 291 15.65 15.58 11.18
C ASP A 291 15.22 15.55 12.67
N ALA A 292 14.37 16.48 13.11
CA ALA A 292 13.90 16.59 14.49
C ALA A 292 13.35 15.24 15.02
N TRP A 293 12.54 14.54 14.20
CA TRP A 293 11.97 13.23 14.51
C TRP A 293 13.00 12.16 14.88
N LYS A 294 14.22 12.23 14.32
CA LYS A 294 15.29 11.29 14.66
C LYS A 294 15.81 11.49 16.07
N SER A 295 15.78 12.74 16.55
CA SER A 295 16.16 13.06 17.92
C SER A 295 15.08 12.67 18.94
N ASP A 296 13.80 12.78 18.56
CA ASP A 296 12.66 12.42 19.42
C ASP A 296 12.49 10.89 19.56
N LEU A 297 12.86 10.15 18.52
CA LEU A 297 12.70 8.70 18.43
C LEU A 297 14.03 7.97 18.68
N VAL A 298 14.62 8.20 19.87
CA VAL A 298 15.85 7.55 20.33
C VAL A 298 15.64 6.98 21.71
N ASN A 299 16.18 5.79 21.97
CA ASN A 299 16.22 5.16 23.29
C ASN A 299 17.30 5.81 24.19
N ALA A 300 17.24 5.56 25.49
CA ALA A 300 18.22 6.06 26.44
C ALA A 300 19.66 5.59 26.15
N ASP A 301 19.83 4.46 25.48
CA ASP A 301 21.13 3.90 25.05
C ASP A 301 21.61 4.46 23.69
N GLY A 302 20.85 5.38 23.08
CA GLY A 302 21.16 5.97 21.78
C GLY A 302 20.68 5.16 20.57
N SER A 303 20.04 4.00 20.76
CA SER A 303 19.50 3.23 19.65
C SER A 303 18.26 3.91 19.03
N ALA A 304 18.15 3.83 17.70
CA ALA A 304 17.06 4.45 16.96
C ALA A 304 15.74 3.70 17.13
N ARG A 305 14.65 4.45 17.31
CA ARG A 305 13.26 4.00 17.28
C ARG A 305 12.55 4.46 16.00
N TRP A 306 13.27 4.50 14.91
CA TRP A 306 12.79 4.94 13.62
C TRP A 306 13.45 4.18 12.48
N GLY A 307 12.82 4.22 11.33
CA GLY A 307 13.38 3.68 10.11
C GLY A 307 12.91 4.41 8.87
N THR A 308 13.54 4.08 7.75
CA THR A 308 13.16 4.55 6.42
C THR A 308 13.07 3.38 5.46
N LYS A 309 12.17 3.46 4.47
CA LYS A 309 12.04 2.45 3.42
C LYS A 309 11.76 3.13 2.08
N ASP A 310 12.52 2.76 1.07
CA ASP A 310 12.18 3.10 -0.32
C ASP A 310 10.95 2.29 -0.71
N THR A 311 9.94 2.95 -1.30
CA THR A 311 8.65 2.34 -1.60
C THR A 311 8.30 2.42 -3.08
N GLY A 312 7.40 1.57 -3.53
CA GLY A 312 6.89 1.54 -4.89
C GLY A 312 5.93 2.70 -5.20
N ILE A 313 6.28 3.92 -4.79
CA ILE A 313 5.43 5.11 -4.96
C ILE A 313 6.18 6.18 -5.74
N ILE A 314 5.52 6.71 -6.78
CA ILE A 314 5.99 7.86 -7.54
C ILE A 314 4.98 9.01 -7.45
N GLN A 315 5.48 10.22 -7.29
CA GLN A 315 4.71 11.45 -7.48
C GLN A 315 5.01 12.01 -8.87
N VAL A 316 3.94 12.40 -9.57
CA VAL A 316 4.05 13.05 -10.89
C VAL A 316 3.23 14.34 -10.92
N LEU A 317 3.48 15.20 -11.90
CA LEU A 317 2.50 16.17 -12.39
C LEU A 317 2.02 15.71 -13.75
N SER A 318 0.71 15.60 -13.89
CA SER A 318 0.05 15.28 -15.15
C SER A 318 -0.28 16.58 -15.89
N PHE A 319 -0.10 16.59 -17.19
CA PHE A 319 -0.51 17.68 -18.05
C PHE A 319 -1.94 17.46 -18.53
N ALA A 320 -2.75 18.50 -18.53
CA ALA A 320 -4.12 18.43 -19.05
C ALA A 320 -4.12 17.97 -20.52
N PRO A 321 -5.08 17.14 -20.94
CA PRO A 321 -5.19 16.71 -22.33
C PRO A 321 -5.29 17.90 -23.29
N ALA A 322 -4.71 17.79 -24.48
CA ALA A 322 -4.64 18.89 -25.46
C ALA A 322 -6.00 19.39 -25.97
N ASN A 323 -7.04 18.56 -25.88
CA ASN A 323 -8.43 18.94 -26.19
C ASN A 323 -9.08 19.74 -25.04
N VAL A 324 -8.55 19.63 -23.81
CA VAL A 324 -9.00 20.40 -22.63
C VAL A 324 -8.17 21.66 -22.47
N ASP A 325 -6.86 21.55 -22.69
CA ASP A 325 -5.92 22.67 -22.62
C ASP A 325 -5.01 22.70 -23.87
N PRO A 326 -5.38 23.47 -24.90
CA PRO A 326 -4.55 23.61 -26.10
C PRO A 326 -3.13 24.14 -25.83
N GLY A 327 -2.90 24.85 -24.72
CA GLY A 327 -1.58 25.31 -24.30
C GLY A 327 -0.61 24.18 -23.96
N MET A 328 -1.13 22.99 -23.63
CA MET A 328 -0.34 21.78 -23.38
C MET A 328 -0.10 20.93 -24.63
N LYS A 329 -0.61 21.32 -25.81
CA LYS A 329 -0.45 20.54 -27.05
C LYS A 329 1.01 20.44 -27.51
N ASP A 330 1.75 21.56 -27.41
CA ASP A 330 3.14 21.59 -27.83
C ASP A 330 4.04 20.88 -26.81
N ILE A 331 4.68 19.82 -27.25
CA ILE A 331 5.57 19.01 -26.41
C ILE A 331 6.72 19.83 -25.80
N ARG A 332 7.20 20.86 -26.51
CA ARG A 332 8.27 21.74 -26.04
C ARG A 332 7.87 22.51 -24.78
N ILE A 333 6.60 22.86 -24.63
CA ILE A 333 6.06 23.47 -23.41
C ILE A 333 6.16 22.48 -22.23
N ARG A 334 5.73 21.23 -22.41
CA ARG A 334 5.79 20.21 -21.35
C ARG A 334 7.23 19.87 -20.96
N GLN A 335 8.12 19.75 -21.94
CA GLN A 335 9.56 19.54 -21.71
C GLN A 335 10.20 20.74 -20.99
N ALA A 336 9.88 21.97 -21.40
CA ALA A 336 10.37 23.18 -20.77
C ALA A 336 9.92 23.28 -19.30
N ILE A 337 8.66 23.00 -19.01
CA ILE A 337 8.14 22.97 -17.65
C ILE A 337 8.91 21.92 -16.82
N SER A 338 9.13 20.72 -17.34
CA SER A 338 9.84 19.65 -16.64
C SER A 338 11.30 20.02 -16.33
N MET A 339 12.02 20.66 -17.26
CA MET A 339 13.42 21.08 -17.08
C MET A 339 13.55 22.38 -16.29
N GLY A 340 12.45 23.14 -16.13
CA GLY A 340 12.41 24.49 -15.59
C GLY A 340 12.49 24.56 -14.06
N PHE A 341 12.44 23.46 -13.32
CA PHE A 341 12.58 23.46 -11.86
C PHE A 341 13.53 22.36 -11.37
N ASP A 342 14.19 22.66 -10.26
CA ASP A 342 15.18 21.78 -9.61
C ASP A 342 14.48 20.85 -8.60
N ARG A 343 14.31 19.59 -8.98
CA ARG A 343 13.72 18.53 -8.14
C ARG A 343 14.51 18.28 -6.87
N ALA A 344 15.86 18.31 -6.98
CA ALA A 344 16.74 18.06 -5.84
C ALA A 344 16.63 19.18 -4.81
N LEU A 345 16.53 20.44 -5.27
CA LEU A 345 16.31 21.58 -4.38
C LEU A 345 14.95 21.48 -3.66
N VAL A 346 13.87 21.12 -4.38
CA VAL A 346 12.54 20.95 -3.78
C VAL A 346 12.55 19.81 -2.77
N THR A 347 13.10 18.63 -3.12
CA THR A 347 13.15 17.50 -2.18
C THR A 347 14.00 17.79 -0.94
N LYS A 348 15.08 18.56 -1.10
CA LYS A 348 15.91 19.00 0.04
C LYS A 348 15.17 19.99 0.94
N GLN A 349 14.56 21.03 0.36
CA GLN A 349 13.98 22.12 1.14
C GLN A 349 12.64 21.78 1.77
N VAL A 350 11.80 21.02 1.07
CA VAL A 350 10.44 20.70 1.52
C VAL A 350 10.39 19.39 2.29
N PHE A 351 11.17 18.38 1.87
CA PHE A 351 11.09 17.03 2.43
C PHE A 351 12.34 16.59 3.18
N ASN A 352 13.30 17.50 3.37
CA ASN A 352 14.60 17.20 4.01
C ASN A 352 15.27 15.93 3.45
N ASN A 353 15.24 15.77 2.12
CA ASN A 353 15.67 14.58 1.37
C ASN A 353 14.89 13.27 1.69
N GLY A 354 13.74 13.35 2.34
CA GLY A 354 12.82 12.22 2.55
C GLY A 354 12.06 11.81 1.27
N ARG A 355 12.45 12.35 0.13
CA ARG A 355 12.02 11.95 -1.22
C ARG A 355 13.26 11.95 -2.12
N LYS A 356 13.30 11.05 -3.10
CA LYS A 356 14.37 11.00 -4.10
C LYS A 356 13.91 11.64 -5.40
N PRO A 357 14.63 12.60 -5.98
CA PRO A 357 14.30 13.14 -7.30
C PRO A 357 14.07 12.02 -8.30
N ALA A 358 12.94 12.05 -9.02
CA ALA A 358 12.65 11.00 -9.99
C ALA A 358 13.41 11.26 -11.30
N ASP A 359 14.01 10.21 -11.81
CA ASP A 359 14.76 10.15 -13.07
C ASP A 359 14.10 9.26 -14.13
N GLY A 360 12.84 8.87 -13.88
CA GLY A 360 12.01 8.04 -14.74
C GLY A 360 10.59 7.89 -14.18
N TRP A 361 9.76 7.10 -14.85
CA TRP A 361 8.35 6.87 -14.52
C TRP A 361 8.13 5.65 -13.62
N VAL A 362 9.16 4.85 -13.36
CA VAL A 362 9.10 3.59 -12.62
C VAL A 362 9.90 3.71 -11.34
N SER A 363 9.36 3.25 -10.21
CA SER A 363 10.06 3.29 -8.92
C SER A 363 11.29 2.37 -8.91
N PRO A 364 12.42 2.79 -8.26
CA PRO A 364 13.63 1.98 -8.14
C PRO A 364 13.47 0.65 -7.40
N VAL A 365 12.37 0.45 -6.66
CA VAL A 365 12.12 -0.82 -5.94
C VAL A 365 11.51 -1.90 -6.83
N VAL A 366 11.19 -1.56 -8.07
CA VAL A 366 10.50 -2.45 -9.02
C VAL A 366 11.51 -3.07 -9.97
N ASP A 367 11.37 -4.38 -10.22
CA ASP A 367 12.14 -5.05 -11.26
C ASP A 367 11.88 -4.41 -12.63
N GLY A 368 12.94 -4.19 -13.40
CA GLY A 368 12.90 -3.47 -14.67
C GLY A 368 13.09 -1.95 -14.56
N TYR A 369 13.27 -1.38 -13.35
CA TYR A 369 13.70 0.02 -13.22
C TYR A 369 15.00 0.30 -14.01
N LYS A 370 15.04 1.44 -14.68
CA LYS A 370 16.22 1.92 -15.42
C LYS A 370 16.52 3.36 -15.00
N ALA A 371 17.68 3.55 -14.36
CA ALA A 371 18.11 4.86 -13.92
C ALA A 371 18.33 5.83 -15.10
N GLY A 372 18.04 7.11 -14.88
CA GLY A 372 18.33 8.18 -15.85
C GLY A 372 17.45 8.17 -17.10
N GLN A 373 16.31 7.47 -17.10
CA GLN A 373 15.44 7.31 -18.26
C GLN A 373 14.74 8.62 -18.66
N CYS A 374 14.46 9.51 -17.70
CA CYS A 374 13.88 10.83 -17.97
C CYS A 374 14.96 11.90 -18.18
N THR A 375 15.48 12.03 -19.38
CA THR A 375 16.45 13.09 -19.69
C THR A 375 15.88 14.50 -19.62
N ASN A 376 14.55 14.65 -19.84
CA ASN A 376 13.83 15.90 -19.67
C ASN A 376 13.46 16.20 -18.19
N CYS A 377 13.84 15.34 -17.23
CA CYS A 377 13.72 15.60 -15.79
C CYS A 377 14.96 16.30 -15.21
N VAL A 378 16.05 16.38 -15.98
CA VAL A 378 17.27 17.06 -15.55
C VAL A 378 17.02 18.58 -15.52
N TYR A 379 17.38 19.21 -14.41
CA TYR A 379 17.26 20.66 -14.26
C TYR A 379 18.21 21.39 -15.21
N ASP A 380 17.66 22.12 -16.17
CA ASP A 380 18.39 22.97 -17.10
C ASP A 380 17.52 24.18 -17.47
N PRO A 381 17.55 25.24 -16.65
CA PRO A 381 16.69 26.41 -16.85
C PRO A 381 17.00 27.17 -18.14
N ALA A 382 18.25 27.12 -18.64
CA ALA A 382 18.62 27.79 -19.89
C ALA A 382 17.98 27.10 -21.10
N LYS A 383 18.10 25.77 -21.18
CA LYS A 383 17.46 24.97 -22.23
C LYS A 383 15.93 25.01 -22.10
N ALA A 384 15.40 24.96 -20.87
CA ALA A 384 13.98 25.10 -20.61
C ALA A 384 13.41 26.41 -21.15
N LYS A 385 14.08 27.53 -20.87
CA LYS A 385 13.68 28.85 -21.40
C LYS A 385 13.74 28.90 -22.91
N GLN A 386 14.78 28.35 -23.52
CA GLN A 386 14.91 28.29 -24.98
C GLN A 386 13.74 27.49 -25.61
N LEU A 387 13.39 26.33 -25.06
CA LEU A 387 12.26 25.52 -25.57
C LEU A 387 10.93 26.23 -25.38
N TYR A 388 10.75 26.87 -24.22
CA TYR A 388 9.54 27.62 -23.89
C TYR A 388 9.29 28.77 -24.85
N ASP A 389 10.32 29.57 -25.12
CA ASP A 389 10.24 30.72 -26.03
C ASP A 389 10.05 30.28 -27.50
N ALA A 390 10.75 29.22 -27.93
CA ALA A 390 10.62 28.66 -29.26
C ALA A 390 9.20 28.07 -29.52
N ALA A 391 8.49 27.67 -28.47
CA ALA A 391 7.10 27.22 -28.55
C ALA A 391 6.07 28.38 -28.47
N GLY A 392 6.53 29.63 -28.28
CA GLY A 392 5.67 30.80 -28.09
C GLY A 392 5.14 31.00 -26.69
N GLY A 393 5.60 30.20 -25.73
CA GLY A 393 5.17 30.25 -24.34
C GLY A 393 3.80 29.61 -24.09
N TYR A 394 3.48 29.41 -22.80
CA TYR A 394 2.15 28.94 -22.38
C TYR A 394 1.19 30.15 -22.31
N PRO A 395 -0.01 30.06 -22.92
CA PRO A 395 -0.93 31.20 -22.96
C PRO A 395 -1.65 31.40 -21.61
N GLY A 396 -1.47 32.56 -20.99
CA GLY A 396 -2.21 32.96 -19.79
C GLY A 396 -1.61 32.39 -18.49
N THR A 397 -2.47 31.96 -17.57
CA THR A 397 -2.09 31.46 -16.26
C THR A 397 -1.96 29.93 -16.27
N LEU A 398 -0.78 29.42 -15.93
CA LEU A 398 -0.53 28.00 -15.76
C LEU A 398 -0.99 27.57 -14.36
N ASN A 399 -2.11 26.85 -14.25
CA ASN A 399 -2.57 26.31 -12.99
C ASN A 399 -1.82 25.02 -12.65
N LEU A 400 -1.43 24.88 -11.36
CA LEU A 400 -0.99 23.64 -10.76
C LEU A 400 -2.03 23.23 -9.71
N TRP A 401 -2.86 22.24 -10.06
CA TRP A 401 -3.95 21.79 -9.20
C TRP A 401 -3.49 20.75 -8.19
N ILE A 402 -3.86 20.95 -6.92
CA ILE A 402 -3.60 20.05 -5.80
C ILE A 402 -4.86 19.81 -4.98
N ASN A 403 -4.85 18.78 -4.12
CA ASN A 403 -5.83 18.56 -3.07
C ASN A 403 -5.34 19.15 -1.73
N GLY A 404 -6.23 19.80 -0.99
CA GLY A 404 -5.90 20.49 0.27
C GLY A 404 -5.59 19.56 1.43
N ASP A 405 -6.13 18.33 1.42
CA ASP A 405 -5.93 17.30 2.45
C ASP A 405 -4.64 16.48 2.29
N GLY A 406 -3.81 16.74 1.26
CA GLY A 406 -2.61 15.95 0.93
C GLY A 406 -1.27 16.58 1.30
N GLY A 407 -1.24 17.77 1.93
CA GLY A 407 0.01 18.45 2.32
C GLY A 407 0.87 18.88 1.11
N HIS A 408 0.25 19.29 0.00
CA HIS A 408 0.95 19.56 -1.25
C HIS A 408 1.37 21.01 -1.45
N ASP A 409 0.90 21.96 -0.62
CA ASP A 409 1.07 23.40 -0.83
C ASP A 409 2.54 23.84 -0.91
N ALA A 410 3.38 23.34 -0.01
CA ALA A 410 4.78 23.78 0.09
C ALA A 410 5.57 23.44 -1.20
N TRP A 411 5.50 22.19 -1.67
CA TRP A 411 6.24 21.80 -2.86
C TRP A 411 5.63 22.39 -4.15
N ALA A 412 4.30 22.49 -4.22
CA ALA A 412 3.64 23.05 -5.38
C ALA A 412 3.99 24.53 -5.56
N ASN A 413 4.01 25.31 -4.48
CA ASN A 413 4.48 26.70 -4.50
C ASN A 413 5.96 26.79 -4.87
N ALA A 414 6.83 25.90 -4.35
CA ALA A 414 8.24 25.87 -4.71
C ALA A 414 8.45 25.60 -6.21
N VAL A 415 7.67 24.68 -6.81
CA VAL A 415 7.70 24.41 -8.26
C VAL A 415 7.23 25.64 -9.04
N CYS A 416 6.06 26.20 -8.73
CA CYS A 416 5.53 27.38 -9.42
C CYS A 416 6.48 28.59 -9.34
N ASN A 417 7.10 28.86 -8.17
CA ASN A 417 8.05 29.96 -8.00
C ASN A 417 9.29 29.79 -8.91
N GLN A 418 9.82 28.57 -9.03
CA GLN A 418 10.92 28.32 -9.93
C GLN A 418 10.52 28.47 -11.41
N LEU A 419 9.34 27.96 -11.82
CA LEU A 419 8.84 28.12 -13.17
C LEU A 419 8.59 29.61 -13.52
N ASN A 420 8.04 30.39 -12.58
CA ASN A 420 7.86 31.83 -12.74
C ASN A 420 9.21 32.53 -13.00
N THR A 421 10.23 32.17 -12.21
CA THR A 421 11.58 32.75 -12.33
C THR A 421 12.28 32.32 -13.60
N ASN A 422 12.28 31.02 -13.91
CA ASN A 422 13.11 30.44 -14.95
C ASN A 422 12.50 30.54 -16.36
N LEU A 423 11.16 30.46 -16.47
CA LEU A 423 10.47 30.51 -17.75
C LEU A 423 9.76 31.85 -18.01
N GLY A 424 9.46 32.62 -16.96
CA GLY A 424 8.61 33.81 -17.04
C GLY A 424 7.13 33.47 -17.24
N VAL A 425 6.71 32.23 -16.95
CA VAL A 425 5.30 31.82 -16.98
C VAL A 425 4.60 32.31 -15.72
N LYS A 426 3.31 32.59 -15.79
CA LYS A 426 2.50 32.87 -14.61
C LYS A 426 1.96 31.54 -14.05
N CYS A 427 2.75 30.80 -13.26
CA CYS A 427 2.32 29.60 -12.56
C CYS A 427 1.64 29.95 -11.24
N VAL A 428 0.47 29.36 -10.97
CA VAL A 428 -0.33 29.55 -9.76
C VAL A 428 -0.79 28.21 -9.22
N VAL A 429 -0.63 27.99 -7.93
CA VAL A 429 -1.19 26.82 -7.25
C VAL A 429 -2.69 27.02 -7.04
N SER A 430 -3.47 26.03 -7.46
CA SER A 430 -4.92 25.99 -7.36
C SER A 430 -5.34 24.75 -6.57
N THR A 431 -6.14 24.94 -5.51
CA THR A 431 -6.45 23.86 -4.55
C THR A 431 -7.90 23.44 -4.64
N LYS A 432 -8.16 22.14 -4.76
CA LYS A 432 -9.46 21.52 -4.50
C LYS A 432 -9.54 21.14 -3.01
N PRO A 433 -10.72 21.14 -2.38
CA PRO A 433 -10.84 20.90 -0.94
C PRO A 433 -10.19 19.58 -0.48
N ASP A 434 -10.40 18.53 -1.24
CA ASP A 434 -9.98 17.18 -0.90
C ASP A 434 -9.59 16.38 -2.17
N PHE A 435 -9.00 15.19 -1.95
CA PHE A 435 -8.56 14.29 -3.01
C PHE A 435 -9.71 13.82 -3.90
N LYS A 436 -10.87 13.48 -3.31
CA LYS A 436 -12.04 13.02 -4.05
C LYS A 436 -12.54 14.09 -5.04
N THR A 437 -12.59 15.33 -4.59
CA THR A 437 -13.01 16.47 -5.42
C THR A 437 -12.01 16.72 -6.55
N LEU A 438 -10.70 16.63 -6.27
CA LEU A 438 -9.66 16.74 -7.29
C LEU A 438 -9.80 15.61 -8.34
N ARG A 439 -9.91 14.35 -7.89
CA ARG A 439 -10.07 13.20 -8.80
C ARG A 439 -11.32 13.31 -9.67
N THR A 440 -12.44 13.75 -9.08
CA THR A 440 -13.69 13.97 -9.81
C THR A 440 -13.51 15.00 -10.94
N ALA A 441 -12.81 16.10 -10.67
CA ALA A 441 -12.56 17.14 -11.67
C ALA A 441 -11.59 16.66 -12.77
N ILE A 442 -10.57 15.85 -12.41
CA ILE A 442 -9.67 15.21 -13.37
C ILE A 442 -10.44 14.26 -14.29
N ASN A 443 -11.23 13.35 -13.71
CA ASN A 443 -12.00 12.36 -14.48
C ASN A 443 -12.99 13.01 -15.46
N LYS A 444 -13.57 14.15 -15.06
CA LYS A 444 -14.47 14.94 -15.91
C LYS A 444 -13.76 15.84 -16.94
N ARG A 445 -12.40 15.84 -16.93
CA ARG A 445 -11.60 16.71 -17.82
C ARG A 445 -11.91 18.21 -17.64
N GLU A 446 -12.13 18.65 -16.39
CA GLU A 446 -12.48 20.06 -16.07
C GLU A 446 -11.25 20.94 -15.82
N LEU A 447 -10.05 20.36 -15.65
CA LEU A 447 -8.85 21.08 -15.22
C LEU A 447 -7.93 21.39 -16.39
N THR A 448 -7.46 22.65 -16.45
CA THR A 448 -6.41 23.11 -17.37
C THR A 448 -5.07 23.22 -16.65
N GLY A 449 -3.95 23.25 -17.40
CA GLY A 449 -2.61 23.35 -16.85
C GLY A 449 -2.06 22.00 -16.40
N MET A 450 -1.67 21.92 -15.16
CA MET A 450 -1.07 20.73 -14.54
C MET A 450 -1.87 20.33 -13.31
N TYR A 451 -1.86 19.04 -12.98
CA TYR A 451 -2.45 18.58 -11.72
C TYR A 451 -1.61 17.49 -11.09
N ARG A 452 -1.63 17.49 -9.76
CA ARG A 452 -0.97 16.48 -8.95
C ARG A 452 -1.51 15.09 -9.30
N GLY A 453 -0.60 14.18 -9.61
CA GLY A 453 -0.84 12.76 -9.79
C GLY A 453 0.20 11.94 -9.02
N GLY A 454 0.07 10.65 -9.06
CA GLY A 454 1.01 9.71 -8.46
C GLY A 454 0.50 8.29 -8.64
N TRP A 455 1.39 7.33 -8.39
CA TRP A 455 1.06 5.92 -8.42
C TRP A 455 1.75 5.20 -7.28
N GLN A 456 1.02 4.35 -6.60
CA GLN A 456 1.55 3.35 -5.69
C GLN A 456 1.39 1.99 -6.37
N MET A 457 2.44 1.18 -6.38
CA MET A 457 2.36 -0.12 -7.03
C MET A 457 1.32 -1.02 -6.38
N ASP A 458 0.51 -1.67 -7.22
CA ASP A 458 -0.39 -2.74 -6.81
C ASP A 458 0.38 -4.07 -6.71
N TYR A 459 1.34 -4.24 -7.60
CA TYR A 459 2.27 -5.38 -7.65
C TYR A 459 3.63 -4.91 -8.22
N PRO A 460 4.74 -5.56 -7.86
CA PRO A 460 6.10 -5.10 -8.16
C PRO A 460 6.51 -5.43 -9.60
N SER A 461 5.89 -4.75 -10.56
CA SER A 461 6.18 -4.90 -11.99
C SER A 461 6.29 -3.52 -12.66
N ILE A 462 7.26 -3.36 -13.54
CA ILE A 462 7.38 -2.17 -14.40
C ILE A 462 6.08 -1.91 -15.19
N GLU A 463 5.39 -2.95 -15.59
CA GLU A 463 4.11 -2.87 -16.29
C GLU A 463 3.06 -2.11 -15.47
N ASN A 464 3.03 -2.28 -14.15
CA ASN A 464 2.07 -1.61 -13.25
C ASN A 464 2.25 -0.08 -13.23
N PHE A 465 3.42 0.43 -13.58
CA PHE A 465 3.69 1.87 -13.73
C PHE A 465 3.42 2.41 -15.14
N LEU A 466 3.16 1.54 -16.10
CA LEU A 466 3.02 1.92 -17.51
C LEU A 466 1.61 1.67 -18.04
N ALA A 467 1.14 0.43 -18.01
CA ALA A 467 -0.11 0.04 -18.67
C ALA A 467 -1.35 0.71 -18.06
N PRO A 468 -1.59 0.71 -16.73
CA PRO A 468 -2.79 1.30 -16.16
C PRO A 468 -2.83 2.83 -16.22
N ILE A 469 -1.65 3.49 -16.39
CA ILE A 469 -1.52 4.95 -16.32
C ILE A 469 -1.43 5.59 -17.72
N TYR A 470 -0.82 4.89 -18.69
CA TYR A 470 -0.51 5.46 -20.02
C TYR A 470 -1.07 4.62 -21.17
N GLY A 471 -1.59 3.42 -20.91
CA GLY A 471 -2.22 2.58 -21.91
C GLY A 471 -3.46 3.24 -22.52
N LEU A 472 -3.72 2.97 -23.80
CA LEU A 472 -4.90 3.48 -24.48
C LEU A 472 -6.17 2.92 -23.82
N GLY A 473 -7.05 3.80 -23.36
CA GLY A 473 -8.29 3.42 -22.68
C GLY A 473 -8.11 2.92 -21.24
N ALA A 474 -6.88 3.00 -20.69
CA ALA A 474 -6.64 2.61 -19.30
C ALA A 474 -7.33 3.56 -18.31
N GLY A 475 -7.90 3.01 -17.24
CA GLY A 475 -8.73 3.74 -16.28
C GLY A 475 -8.02 4.88 -15.54
N SER A 476 -6.68 4.83 -15.43
CA SER A 476 -5.87 5.87 -14.80
C SER A 476 -5.09 6.73 -15.80
N ASN A 477 -5.41 6.63 -17.11
CA ASN A 477 -4.82 7.49 -18.14
C ASN A 477 -5.45 8.88 -18.12
N ASP A 478 -5.12 9.66 -17.12
CA ASP A 478 -5.69 11.00 -16.88
C ASP A 478 -5.32 12.03 -17.95
N THR A 479 -4.27 11.76 -18.73
CA THR A 479 -3.73 12.68 -19.74
C THR A 479 -4.27 12.42 -21.14
N ASP A 480 -5.14 11.42 -21.32
CA ASP A 480 -5.62 10.91 -22.61
C ASP A 480 -4.45 10.58 -23.57
N TYR A 481 -3.33 10.13 -23.00
CA TYR A 481 -2.17 9.74 -23.81
C TYR A 481 -2.52 8.58 -24.73
N ALA A 482 -2.26 8.76 -26.02
CA ALA A 482 -2.63 7.82 -27.07
C ALA A 482 -1.48 7.67 -28.06
N SER A 483 -0.58 6.71 -27.80
CA SER A 483 0.54 6.36 -28.67
C SER A 483 0.39 4.92 -29.13
N PRO A 484 0.13 4.64 -30.42
CA PRO A 484 0.08 3.29 -30.96
C PRO A 484 1.38 2.52 -30.68
N GLN A 485 2.54 3.16 -30.87
CA GLN A 485 3.83 2.53 -30.62
C GLN A 485 4.02 2.15 -29.15
N PHE A 486 3.56 2.98 -28.20
CA PHE A 486 3.58 2.66 -26.78
C PHE A 486 2.75 1.43 -26.48
N ASN A 487 1.52 1.37 -26.99
CA ASN A 487 0.63 0.25 -26.78
C ASN A 487 1.13 -1.05 -27.43
N ASP A 488 1.76 -0.96 -28.62
CA ASP A 488 2.39 -2.10 -29.28
C ASP A 488 3.56 -2.66 -28.45
N LEU A 489 4.38 -1.79 -27.83
CA LEU A 489 5.45 -2.22 -26.92
C LEU A 489 4.89 -2.88 -25.65
N LEU A 490 3.80 -2.36 -25.07
CA LEU A 490 3.14 -3.00 -23.92
C LEU A 490 2.65 -4.41 -24.27
N LYS A 491 2.02 -4.59 -25.44
CA LYS A 491 1.54 -5.90 -25.92
C LYS A 491 2.71 -6.87 -26.15
N GLN A 492 3.78 -6.43 -26.82
CA GLN A 492 4.96 -7.26 -27.05
C GLN A 492 5.64 -7.66 -25.73
N ALA A 493 5.70 -6.75 -24.76
CA ALA A 493 6.27 -7.03 -23.44
C ALA A 493 5.41 -8.06 -22.68
N ALA A 494 4.09 -7.89 -22.67
CA ALA A 494 3.18 -8.84 -22.05
C ALA A 494 3.25 -10.26 -22.66
N ALA A 495 3.52 -10.34 -23.98
CA ALA A 495 3.69 -11.60 -24.71
C ALA A 495 5.07 -12.26 -24.55
N ALA A 496 6.05 -11.56 -23.97
CA ALA A 496 7.40 -12.10 -23.85
C ALA A 496 7.47 -13.14 -22.72
N SER A 497 7.89 -14.36 -23.02
CA SER A 497 8.08 -15.43 -22.03
C SER A 497 9.36 -15.25 -21.18
N ASP A 498 10.31 -14.46 -21.66
CA ASP A 498 11.54 -14.09 -20.92
C ASP A 498 11.31 -12.76 -20.18
N PRO A 499 11.38 -12.76 -18.83
CA PRO A 499 11.21 -11.53 -18.04
C PRO A 499 12.19 -10.40 -18.39
N ALA A 500 13.45 -10.72 -18.73
CA ALA A 500 14.43 -9.71 -19.12
C ALA A 500 14.06 -9.05 -20.45
N LYS A 501 13.54 -9.83 -21.40
CA LYS A 501 13.02 -9.31 -22.67
C LYS A 501 11.76 -8.47 -22.45
N ALA A 502 10.85 -8.91 -21.58
CA ALA A 502 9.67 -8.14 -21.20
C ALA A 502 10.07 -6.77 -20.62
N ASN A 503 10.97 -6.77 -19.64
CA ASN A 503 11.48 -5.54 -19.02
C ASN A 503 12.14 -4.60 -20.04
N ALA A 504 12.93 -5.13 -20.98
CA ALA A 504 13.55 -4.32 -22.03
C ALA A 504 12.52 -3.64 -22.94
N LEU A 505 11.39 -4.30 -23.25
CA LEU A 505 10.29 -3.74 -24.04
C LEU A 505 9.51 -2.68 -23.25
N TYR A 506 9.23 -2.93 -21.98
CA TYR A 506 8.62 -1.92 -21.09
C TYR A 506 9.53 -0.69 -20.92
N GLN A 507 10.86 -0.88 -20.83
CA GLN A 507 11.80 0.23 -20.80
C GLN A 507 11.76 1.06 -22.09
N GLN A 508 11.62 0.42 -23.27
CA GLN A 508 11.43 1.13 -24.53
C GLN A 508 10.09 1.91 -24.55
N ALA A 509 9.02 1.36 -23.98
CA ALA A 509 7.76 2.09 -23.82
C ALA A 509 7.96 3.33 -22.93
N ALA A 510 8.67 3.21 -21.81
CA ALA A 510 8.98 4.34 -20.95
C ALA A 510 9.90 5.39 -21.63
N ASP A 511 10.78 5.00 -22.55
CA ASP A 511 11.57 5.93 -23.37
C ASP A 511 10.68 6.82 -24.26
N LEU A 512 9.50 6.33 -24.70
CA LEU A 512 8.49 7.16 -25.41
C LEU A 512 7.86 8.20 -24.47
N LEU A 513 7.64 7.87 -23.20
CA LEU A 513 7.13 8.85 -22.23
C LEU A 513 8.12 10.01 -22.02
N ASN A 514 9.43 9.76 -22.10
CA ASN A 514 10.43 10.82 -22.07
C ASN A 514 10.35 11.74 -23.31
N GLN A 515 10.00 11.20 -24.46
CA GLN A 515 9.82 11.99 -25.68
C GLN A 515 8.52 12.79 -25.61
N ASP A 516 7.42 12.14 -25.25
CA ASP A 516 6.06 12.69 -25.36
C ASP A 516 5.63 13.50 -24.13
N MET A 517 6.24 13.29 -22.97
CA MET A 517 5.98 13.98 -21.72
C MET A 517 4.48 14.12 -21.39
N PRO A 518 3.68 13.03 -21.34
CA PRO A 518 2.28 13.15 -20.91
C PRO A 518 2.17 13.53 -19.43
N THR A 519 3.13 13.10 -18.64
CA THR A 519 3.35 13.49 -17.24
C THR A 519 4.81 13.83 -17.04
N MET A 520 5.11 14.59 -15.99
CA MET A 520 6.50 14.76 -15.54
C MET A 520 6.72 14.12 -14.18
N PRO A 521 7.66 13.18 -14.06
CA PRO A 521 8.09 12.63 -12.79
C PRO A 521 8.64 13.70 -11.86
N LEU A 522 8.26 13.65 -10.58
CA LEU A 522 8.73 14.58 -9.55
C LEU A 522 9.75 13.92 -8.63
N TRP A 523 9.31 12.91 -7.89
CA TRP A 523 10.14 12.15 -6.93
C TRP A 523 9.56 10.78 -6.65
N PHE A 524 10.43 9.89 -6.22
CA PHE A 524 10.09 8.61 -5.60
C PHE A 524 9.94 8.80 -4.10
N GLN A 525 8.97 8.11 -3.52
CA GLN A 525 8.72 8.20 -2.09
C GLN A 525 9.66 7.29 -1.32
N GLN A 526 10.22 7.85 -0.24
CA GLN A 526 10.80 7.11 0.86
C GLN A 526 9.88 7.30 2.06
N SER A 527 9.33 6.21 2.59
CA SER A 527 8.53 6.26 3.81
C SER A 527 9.43 6.38 5.03
N GLN A 528 9.04 7.22 5.97
CA GLN A 528 9.66 7.38 7.29
C GLN A 528 8.66 6.87 8.34
N PHE A 529 9.14 6.06 9.29
CA PHE A 529 8.30 5.50 10.33
C PHE A 529 8.99 5.53 11.70
N GLY A 530 8.19 5.49 12.75
CA GLY A 530 8.67 5.51 14.12
C GLY A 530 7.97 4.47 14.99
N PHE A 531 8.63 4.06 16.10
CA PHE A 531 8.07 3.10 17.03
C PHE A 531 8.40 3.41 18.50
N SER A 532 7.59 2.87 19.42
CA SER A 532 7.69 3.05 20.86
C SER A 532 8.89 2.29 21.44
N THR A 533 9.24 2.56 22.70
CA THR A 533 10.26 1.82 23.45
C THR A 533 9.94 0.35 23.67
N LYS A 534 8.68 -0.06 23.48
CA LYS A 534 8.24 -1.46 23.56
C LYS A 534 8.71 -2.30 22.38
N ILE A 535 9.06 -1.67 21.27
CA ILE A 535 9.52 -2.35 20.05
C ILE A 535 11.03 -2.17 19.91
N LYS A 536 11.73 -3.27 19.78
CA LYS A 536 13.15 -3.29 19.45
C LYS A 536 13.40 -3.10 17.96
N SER A 537 12.59 -3.74 17.12
CA SER A 537 12.64 -3.58 15.66
C SER A 537 11.34 -3.99 14.99
N ILE A 538 11.05 -3.36 13.86
CA ILE A 538 9.97 -3.70 12.93
C ILE A 538 10.41 -3.29 11.52
N LYS A 539 10.04 -4.07 10.50
CA LYS A 539 10.33 -3.75 9.09
C LYS A 539 9.09 -3.15 8.41
N MET A 540 9.33 -2.18 7.56
CA MET A 540 8.36 -1.71 6.58
C MET A 540 8.66 -2.34 5.23
N THR A 541 7.62 -2.75 4.50
CA THR A 541 7.73 -3.35 3.17
C THR A 541 7.84 -2.28 2.07
N PRO A 542 8.25 -2.63 0.83
CA PRO A 542 8.19 -1.72 -0.30
C PRO A 542 6.77 -1.23 -0.67
N PHE A 543 5.73 -1.87 -0.12
CA PHE A 543 4.32 -1.45 -0.24
C PHE A 543 3.90 -0.42 0.82
N SER A 544 4.84 0.05 1.66
CA SER A 544 4.55 0.96 2.78
C SER A 544 3.66 0.35 3.87
N THR A 545 3.59 -0.96 3.96
CA THR A 545 2.95 -1.73 5.03
C THR A 545 3.98 -2.26 6.01
N PHE A 546 3.57 -2.66 7.22
CA PHE A 546 4.49 -3.27 8.18
C PHE A 546 4.48 -4.79 8.07
N ASP A 547 5.66 -5.38 8.01
CA ASP A 547 5.85 -6.83 8.14
C ASP A 547 5.65 -7.25 9.61
N LEU A 548 4.46 -7.73 9.94
CA LEU A 548 4.09 -8.14 11.29
C LEU A 548 4.83 -9.40 11.76
N GLY A 549 5.45 -10.16 10.85
CA GLY A 549 6.36 -11.26 11.19
C GLY A 549 7.73 -10.80 11.67
N SER A 550 8.11 -9.56 11.33
CA SER A 550 9.42 -8.97 11.66
C SER A 550 9.46 -8.26 13.02
N VAL A 551 8.34 -8.15 13.73
CA VAL A 551 8.28 -7.43 15.01
C VAL A 551 9.11 -8.15 16.06
N VAL A 552 10.04 -7.43 16.67
CA VAL A 552 10.80 -7.87 17.85
C VAL A 552 10.47 -6.91 18.99
N LEU A 553 9.94 -7.43 20.09
CA LEU A 553 9.69 -6.65 21.30
C LEU A 553 11.00 -6.43 22.08
N ALA A 554 11.04 -5.30 22.83
CA ALA A 554 12.19 -4.91 23.64
C ALA A 554 12.30 -5.73 24.94
#